data_17f77a8415ac8e23c926c5408992beef
#
_entry.id   17f77a8415ac8e23c926c5408992beef
#
_cell.length_a   1.000
_cell.length_b   1.000
_cell.length_c   1.000
_cell.angle_alpha   90.00
_cell.angle_beta   90.00
_cell.angle_gamma   90.00
#
_symmetry.space_group_name_H-M   'P 1'
#
loop_
_entity.id
_entity.type
_entity.pdbx_description
1 polymer ?
#
loop_
_entity_poly.entity_id
_entity_poly.type
_entity_poly.pdbx_seq_one_letter_code
_entity_poly.pdbx_strand_id
1 'polypeptide(L)'
;MSEYYKDIPQIKYEGPKSKNPMAFKFYNPDEKVGGKTMREQLKFTASYWHTFASDMKDMFGEGSIDRSYGESEVMASAKAKAKATFEFLDKMGVDYYCFHDRDVAPEGKTLAESNENLDEIVALLKDLQKQYEPI
;
A
#
# COMPACT_ATOMS: atom_id res chain seq x y z
N MET A 1 11.40 -8.24 -5.50
CA MET A 1 12.63 -7.56 -5.02
C MET A 1 12.22 -6.28 -4.32
N SER A 2 12.74 -6.01 -3.12
CA SER A 2 12.46 -4.76 -2.39
C SER A 2 13.11 -3.59 -3.12
N GLU A 3 12.31 -2.60 -3.49
CA GLU A 3 12.76 -1.41 -4.21
C GLU A 3 12.61 -0.14 -3.37
N TYR A 4 11.46 -0.02 -2.68
CA TYR A 4 11.10 1.19 -1.92
C TYR A 4 11.41 1.08 -0.43
N TYR A 5 11.30 -0.12 0.15
CA TYR A 5 11.48 -0.35 1.59
C TYR A 5 12.61 -1.36 1.84
N LYS A 6 13.79 -1.12 1.25
CA LYS A 6 14.94 -2.06 1.24
C LYS A 6 15.39 -2.50 2.63
N ASP A 7 15.35 -1.58 3.58
CA ASP A 7 15.83 -1.82 4.95
C ASP A 7 14.72 -2.39 5.88
N ILE A 8 13.50 -2.54 5.37
CA ILE A 8 12.39 -3.08 6.14
C ILE A 8 12.19 -4.55 5.78
N PRO A 9 12.35 -5.48 6.73
CA PRO A 9 12.06 -6.89 6.50
C PRO A 9 10.55 -7.12 6.41
N GLN A 10 10.14 -8.30 5.96
CA GLN A 10 8.77 -8.73 6.12
C GLN A 10 8.42 -8.86 7.61
N ILE A 11 7.36 -8.20 8.04
CA ILE A 11 6.90 -8.18 9.43
C ILE A 11 6.16 -9.49 9.72
N LYS A 12 6.66 -10.26 10.68
CA LYS A 12 6.12 -11.59 11.03
C LYS A 12 5.73 -11.65 12.49
N TYR A 13 4.92 -12.62 12.83
CA TYR A 13 4.63 -12.96 14.23
C TYR A 13 5.85 -13.65 14.86
N GLU A 14 6.31 -13.13 15.99
CA GLU A 14 7.41 -13.69 16.77
C GLU A 14 7.02 -13.97 18.24
N GLY A 15 5.78 -13.63 18.59
CA GLY A 15 5.26 -13.83 19.96
C GLY A 15 5.57 -12.71 20.94
N PRO A 16 4.90 -12.72 22.11
CA PRO A 16 4.91 -11.61 23.06
C PRO A 16 6.28 -11.35 23.74
N LYS A 17 7.21 -12.30 23.68
CA LYS A 17 8.56 -12.16 24.25
C LYS A 17 9.58 -11.62 23.24
N SER A 18 9.21 -11.44 21.99
CA SER A 18 10.11 -10.89 20.97
C SER A 18 10.58 -9.49 21.36
N LYS A 19 11.88 -9.25 21.19
CA LYS A 19 12.52 -7.94 21.33
C LYS A 19 12.64 -7.21 19.99
N ASN A 20 12.25 -7.85 18.89
CA ASN A 20 12.26 -7.25 17.56
C ASN A 20 11.16 -6.17 17.49
N PRO A 21 11.50 -4.88 17.25
CA PRO A 21 10.51 -3.82 17.12
C PRO A 21 9.66 -3.97 15.84
N MET A 22 10.20 -4.71 14.85
CA MET A 22 9.58 -4.92 13.54
C MET A 22 8.88 -6.30 13.48
N ALA A 23 8.22 -6.73 14.56
CA ALA A 23 7.50 -7.99 14.62
C ALA A 23 6.13 -7.84 15.27
N PHE A 24 5.16 -8.62 14.81
CA PHE A 24 3.89 -8.77 15.51
C PHE A 24 4.10 -9.63 16.76
N LYS A 25 3.65 -9.13 17.89
CA LYS A 25 3.83 -9.78 19.19
C LYS A 25 2.56 -10.47 19.68
N PHE A 26 1.41 -9.98 19.28
CA PHE A 26 0.12 -10.46 19.76
C PHE A 26 -0.79 -10.96 18.61
N TYR A 27 -0.63 -10.46 17.42
CA TYR A 27 -1.35 -10.93 16.25
C TYR A 27 -0.58 -12.06 15.58
N ASN A 28 -1.12 -13.27 15.72
CA ASN A 28 -0.65 -14.46 14.99
C ASN A 28 -1.64 -14.75 13.85
N PRO A 29 -1.27 -14.50 12.59
CA PRO A 29 -2.18 -14.71 11.45
C PRO A 29 -2.63 -16.16 11.29
N ASP A 30 -1.83 -17.12 11.74
CA ASP A 30 -2.07 -18.56 11.57
C ASP A 30 -2.84 -19.20 12.77
N GLU A 31 -3.03 -18.45 13.85
CA GLU A 31 -3.80 -18.92 15.01
C GLU A 31 -5.25 -19.15 14.62
N LYS A 32 -5.78 -20.32 14.99
CA LYS A 32 -7.15 -20.69 14.68
C LYS A 32 -8.08 -20.46 15.87
N VAL A 33 -9.16 -19.72 15.62
CA VAL A 33 -10.26 -19.51 16.57
C VAL A 33 -11.56 -19.85 15.86
N GLY A 34 -12.36 -20.75 16.41
CA GLY A 34 -13.62 -21.16 15.79
C GLY A 34 -13.45 -21.81 14.41
N GLY A 35 -12.32 -22.49 14.17
CA GLY A 35 -12.05 -23.21 12.92
C GLY A 35 -11.46 -22.36 11.78
N LYS A 36 -11.35 -21.04 11.94
CA LYS A 36 -10.73 -20.11 10.99
C LYS A 36 -9.47 -19.49 11.56
N THR A 37 -8.50 -19.16 10.70
CA THR A 37 -7.32 -18.44 11.11
C THR A 37 -7.65 -16.99 11.47
N MET A 38 -6.79 -16.34 12.25
CA MET A 38 -6.95 -14.91 12.56
C MET A 38 -6.89 -14.06 11.29
N ARG A 39 -6.06 -14.40 10.31
CA ARG A 39 -6.01 -13.75 9.00
C ARG A 39 -7.34 -13.82 8.24
N GLU A 40 -8.03 -14.97 8.29
CA GLU A 40 -9.36 -15.13 7.67
C GLU A 40 -10.46 -14.33 8.38
N GLN A 41 -10.30 -14.07 9.68
CA GLN A 41 -11.29 -13.36 10.48
C GLN A 41 -11.04 -11.84 10.53
N LEU A 42 -9.78 -11.42 10.67
CA LEU A 42 -9.38 -10.03 10.78
C LEU A 42 -8.82 -9.54 9.45
N LYS A 43 -9.68 -8.97 8.63
CA LYS A 43 -9.34 -8.47 7.29
C LYS A 43 -8.85 -7.03 7.38
N PHE A 44 -7.55 -6.85 7.62
CA PHE A 44 -6.94 -5.54 7.65
C PHE A 44 -6.87 -4.93 6.25
N THR A 45 -7.14 -3.63 6.16
CA THR A 45 -7.14 -2.87 4.91
C THR A 45 -6.26 -1.64 5.05
N ALA A 46 -5.35 -1.41 4.12
CA ALA A 46 -4.62 -0.16 4.03
C ALA A 46 -5.42 0.88 3.24
N SER A 47 -5.55 2.07 3.80
CA SER A 47 -6.23 3.19 3.18
C SER A 47 -5.21 3.97 2.33
N TYR A 48 -5.39 3.97 1.02
CA TYR A 48 -4.41 4.53 0.06
C TYR A 48 -4.19 6.03 0.29
N TRP A 49 -5.26 6.79 0.52
CA TRP A 49 -5.20 8.24 0.71
C TRP A 49 -4.40 8.67 1.93
N HIS A 50 -4.53 7.98 3.06
CA HIS A 50 -3.75 8.31 4.27
C HIS A 50 -2.33 7.78 4.22
N THR A 51 -2.14 6.56 3.71
CA THR A 51 -0.85 5.86 3.81
C THR A 51 0.11 6.24 2.69
N PHE A 52 -0.39 6.39 1.46
CA PHE A 52 0.46 6.52 0.27
C PHE A 52 0.27 7.81 -0.51
N ALA A 53 -0.91 8.42 -0.49
CA ALA A 53 -1.23 9.61 -1.27
C ALA A 53 -1.10 10.92 -0.49
N SER A 54 -1.44 10.95 0.80
CA SER A 54 -1.37 12.17 1.61
C SER A 54 0.07 12.65 1.79
N ASP A 55 0.33 13.89 1.41
CA ASP A 55 1.57 14.60 1.68
C ASP A 55 1.59 15.28 3.06
N MET A 56 0.55 15.09 3.86
CA MET A 56 0.32 15.71 5.18
C MET A 56 0.04 17.21 5.11
N LYS A 57 -0.40 17.72 3.96
CA LYS A 57 -0.90 19.09 3.84
C LYS A 57 -2.20 19.24 4.64
N ASP A 58 -2.29 20.35 5.37
CA ASP A 58 -3.49 20.72 6.13
C ASP A 58 -3.76 22.24 6.06
N MET A 59 -4.69 22.71 6.88
CA MET A 59 -5.03 24.13 6.93
C MET A 59 -3.94 25.02 7.56
N PHE A 60 -2.93 24.45 8.18
CA PHE A 60 -1.85 25.16 8.86
C PHE A 60 -0.54 25.22 8.08
N GLY A 61 -0.40 24.42 7.03
CA GLY A 61 0.83 24.41 6.21
C GLY A 61 0.81 23.49 5.01
N GLU A 62 1.88 23.63 4.22
CA GLU A 62 2.12 22.78 3.06
C GLU A 62 2.58 21.39 3.48
N GLY A 63 2.46 20.42 2.56
CA GLY A 63 2.84 19.03 2.80
C GLY A 63 4.32 18.87 3.17
N SER A 64 4.58 17.98 4.10
CA SER A 64 5.92 17.69 4.63
C SER A 64 6.50 16.37 4.13
N ILE A 65 5.73 15.58 3.39
CA ILE A 65 6.14 14.28 2.86
C ILE A 65 6.19 14.36 1.34
N ASP A 66 7.36 14.06 0.76
CA ASP A 66 7.47 13.87 -0.68
C ASP A 66 6.79 12.57 -1.11
N ARG A 67 5.77 12.70 -1.95
CA ARG A 67 5.01 11.59 -2.54
C ARG A 67 5.32 11.36 -4.02
N SER A 68 6.43 11.93 -4.51
CA SER A 68 6.92 11.67 -5.87
C SER A 68 7.44 10.24 -6.06
N TYR A 69 7.86 9.60 -4.98
CA TYR A 69 8.52 8.29 -5.00
C TYR A 69 9.79 8.28 -5.86
N GLY A 70 10.48 9.43 -5.95
CA GLY A 70 11.71 9.61 -6.72
C GLY A 70 11.49 9.92 -8.20
N GLU A 71 10.25 10.11 -8.64
CA GLU A 71 9.89 10.40 -10.02
C GLU A 71 9.53 11.89 -10.20
N SER A 72 9.89 12.46 -11.35
CA SER A 72 9.58 13.86 -11.68
C SER A 72 8.33 14.02 -12.53
N GLU A 73 7.90 12.96 -13.20
CA GLU A 73 6.74 12.93 -14.08
C GLU A 73 5.54 12.34 -13.33
N VAL A 74 4.37 12.96 -13.49
CA VAL A 74 3.19 12.69 -12.63
C VAL A 74 2.68 11.25 -12.77
N MET A 75 2.60 10.74 -14.00
CA MET A 75 2.16 9.35 -14.22
C MET A 75 3.23 8.34 -13.78
N ALA A 76 4.52 8.65 -13.94
CA ALA A 76 5.60 7.81 -13.41
C ALA A 76 5.55 7.75 -11.89
N SER A 77 5.31 8.89 -11.21
CA SER A 77 5.08 8.94 -9.77
C SER A 77 3.88 8.11 -9.33
N ALA A 78 2.76 8.17 -10.05
CA ALA A 78 1.59 7.34 -9.76
C ALA A 78 1.89 5.84 -9.87
N LYS A 79 2.65 5.42 -10.89
CA LYS A 79 3.10 4.03 -11.05
C LYS A 79 4.08 3.59 -9.96
N ALA A 80 5.03 4.44 -9.61
CA ALA A 80 5.98 4.18 -8.52
C ALA A 80 5.24 4.05 -7.18
N LYS A 81 4.28 4.92 -6.91
CA LYS A 81 3.39 4.84 -5.74
C LYS A 81 2.64 3.50 -5.68
N ALA A 82 2.07 3.04 -6.81
CA ALA A 82 1.38 1.76 -6.88
C ALA A 82 2.31 0.59 -6.51
N LYS A 83 3.53 0.55 -7.07
CA LYS A 83 4.53 -0.46 -6.74
C LYS A 83 4.95 -0.41 -5.27
N ALA A 84 5.21 0.79 -4.74
CA ALA A 84 5.54 0.98 -3.33
C ALA A 84 4.40 0.50 -2.40
N THR A 85 3.14 0.75 -2.79
CA THR A 85 1.97 0.26 -2.06
C THR A 85 1.99 -1.26 -1.94
N PHE A 86 2.16 -1.98 -3.04
CA PHE A 86 2.15 -3.44 -3.01
C PHE A 86 3.34 -4.02 -2.25
N GLU A 87 4.53 -3.43 -2.37
CA GLU A 87 5.68 -3.82 -1.53
C GLU A 87 5.40 -3.61 -0.04
N PHE A 88 4.73 -2.51 0.33
CA PHE A 88 4.32 -2.28 1.72
C PHE A 88 3.31 -3.33 2.21
N LEU A 89 2.27 -3.60 1.42
CA LEU A 89 1.23 -4.57 1.77
C LEU A 89 1.82 -5.96 2.00
N ASP A 90 2.70 -6.41 1.11
CA ASP A 90 3.41 -7.69 1.24
C ASP A 90 4.24 -7.73 2.53
N LYS A 91 5.06 -6.70 2.78
CA LYS A 91 5.91 -6.65 3.99
C LYS A 91 5.11 -6.61 5.28
N MET A 92 3.96 -5.96 5.28
CA MET A 92 3.07 -5.87 6.44
C MET A 92 2.14 -7.07 6.58
N GLY A 93 2.01 -7.92 5.57
CA GLY A 93 1.05 -9.02 5.54
C GLY A 93 -0.40 -8.53 5.53
N VAL A 94 -0.68 -7.42 4.84
CA VAL A 94 -2.03 -6.85 4.68
C VAL A 94 -2.58 -7.22 3.33
N ASP A 95 -3.74 -7.90 3.30
CA ASP A 95 -4.31 -8.49 2.09
C ASP A 95 -5.25 -7.56 1.32
N TYR A 96 -5.63 -6.43 1.89
CA TYR A 96 -6.64 -5.54 1.32
C TYR A 96 -6.15 -4.10 1.29
N TYR A 97 -6.56 -3.37 0.27
CA TYR A 97 -6.39 -1.92 0.18
C TYR A 97 -7.64 -1.27 -0.40
N CYS A 98 -7.86 -0.01 -0.11
CA CYS A 98 -8.95 0.79 -0.65
C CYS A 98 -8.45 2.17 -1.08
N PHE A 99 -9.06 2.73 -2.10
CA PHE A 99 -8.64 3.99 -2.72
C PHE A 99 -9.82 4.73 -3.35
N HIS A 100 -9.64 6.02 -3.59
CA HIS A 100 -10.42 6.79 -4.54
C HIS A 100 -9.64 6.93 -5.85
N ASP A 101 -10.31 7.22 -6.95
CA ASP A 101 -9.70 7.39 -8.27
C ASP A 101 -8.49 8.34 -8.26
N ARG A 102 -8.60 9.46 -7.55
CA ARG A 102 -7.55 10.49 -7.42
C ARG A 102 -6.34 10.08 -6.58
N ASP A 103 -6.50 9.13 -5.71
CA ASP A 103 -5.39 8.63 -4.91
C ASP A 103 -4.38 7.86 -5.77
N VAL A 104 -4.88 7.15 -6.77
CA VAL A 104 -4.09 6.24 -7.61
C VAL A 104 -3.68 6.84 -8.94
N ALA A 105 -4.54 7.66 -9.58
CA ALA A 105 -4.28 8.24 -10.89
C ALA A 105 -4.36 9.77 -10.87
N PRO A 106 -3.47 10.47 -11.61
CA PRO A 106 -3.52 11.92 -11.72
C PRO A 106 -4.73 12.38 -12.55
N GLU A 107 -5.21 13.57 -12.22
CA GLU A 107 -6.21 14.26 -13.02
C GLU A 107 -5.64 14.73 -14.34
N GLY A 108 -6.34 14.44 -15.44
CA GLY A 108 -6.07 15.00 -16.75
C GLY A 108 -6.72 16.38 -16.93
N LYS A 109 -6.39 17.04 -18.04
CA LYS A 109 -7.00 18.31 -18.43
C LYS A 109 -8.45 18.15 -18.89
N THR A 110 -8.83 16.94 -19.26
CA THR A 110 -10.18 16.57 -19.68
C THR A 110 -10.60 15.27 -18.98
N LEU A 111 -11.91 15.01 -18.98
CA LEU A 111 -12.44 13.75 -18.46
C LEU A 111 -11.88 12.53 -19.24
N ALA A 112 -11.70 12.66 -20.56
CA ALA A 112 -11.12 11.59 -21.37
C ALA A 112 -9.70 11.27 -20.93
N GLU A 113 -8.84 12.28 -20.76
CA GLU A 113 -7.47 12.12 -20.27
C GLU A 113 -7.43 11.53 -18.84
N SER A 114 -8.33 11.96 -17.96
CA SER A 114 -8.43 11.41 -16.60
C SER A 114 -8.81 9.91 -16.63
N ASN A 115 -9.71 9.52 -17.52
CA ASN A 115 -10.08 8.12 -17.68
C ASN A 115 -8.93 7.28 -18.26
N GLU A 116 -8.19 7.80 -19.26
CA GLU A 116 -7.00 7.13 -19.80
C GLU A 116 -5.94 6.91 -18.72
N ASN A 117 -5.66 7.92 -17.90
CA ASN A 117 -4.74 7.81 -16.77
C ASN A 117 -5.19 6.73 -15.77
N LEU A 118 -6.49 6.71 -15.46
CA LEU A 118 -7.04 5.72 -14.53
C LEU A 118 -6.97 4.31 -15.10
N ASP A 119 -7.31 4.13 -16.38
CA ASP A 119 -7.24 2.83 -17.05
C ASP A 119 -5.81 2.27 -17.05
N GLU A 120 -4.81 3.11 -17.30
CA GLU A 120 -3.40 2.73 -17.25
C GLU A 120 -2.97 2.26 -15.86
N ILE A 121 -3.35 3.01 -14.82
CA ILE A 121 -3.03 2.62 -13.43
C ILE A 121 -3.80 1.36 -13.01
N VAL A 122 -5.07 1.22 -13.39
CA VAL A 122 -5.85 0.01 -13.08
C VAL A 122 -5.24 -1.24 -13.73
N ALA A 123 -4.73 -1.12 -14.95
CA ALA A 123 -4.01 -2.23 -15.59
C ALA A 123 -2.77 -2.64 -14.76
N LEU A 124 -1.97 -1.66 -14.32
CA LEU A 124 -0.82 -1.92 -13.45
C LEU A 124 -1.24 -2.54 -12.10
N LEU A 125 -2.28 -2.03 -11.45
CA LEU A 125 -2.77 -2.58 -10.18
C LEU A 125 -3.19 -4.04 -10.31
N LYS A 126 -3.87 -4.40 -11.41
CA LYS A 126 -4.24 -5.80 -11.70
C LYS A 126 -3.02 -6.71 -11.90
N ASP A 127 -1.97 -6.21 -12.51
CA ASP A 127 -0.74 -7.00 -12.69
C ASP A 127 0.03 -7.14 -11.38
N LEU A 128 0.08 -6.10 -10.55
CA LEU A 128 0.64 -6.16 -9.22
C LEU A 128 -0.13 -7.13 -8.32
N GLN A 129 -1.47 -7.13 -8.36
CA GLN A 129 -2.29 -8.11 -7.64
C GLN A 129 -1.91 -9.56 -7.98
N LYS A 130 -1.71 -9.87 -9.27
CA LYS A 130 -1.26 -11.21 -9.68
C LYS A 130 0.15 -11.56 -9.18
N GLN A 131 1.02 -10.56 -9.09
CA GLN A 131 2.41 -10.73 -8.67
C GLN A 131 2.55 -10.96 -7.17
N TYR A 132 1.68 -10.33 -6.37
CA TYR A 132 1.73 -10.33 -4.90
C TYR A 132 0.58 -11.17 -4.27
N GLU A 133 0.10 -12.21 -4.96
CA GLU A 133 -0.94 -13.07 -4.40
C GLU A 133 -0.56 -13.60 -2.99
N PRO A 134 -1.51 -13.56 -2.03
CA PRO A 134 -2.95 -13.29 -2.16
C PRO A 134 -3.32 -11.86 -1.72
N ILE A 135 -3.35 -10.91 -2.64
CA ILE A 135 -3.94 -9.59 -2.38
C ILE A 135 -5.17 -9.42 -3.27
#